data_5e9dc2b76388e74e3510001c578a9535
#
_entry.id   5e9dc2b76388e74e3510001c578a9535
#
_cell.length_a   1.000
_cell.length_b   1.000
_cell.length_c   1.000
_cell.angle_alpha   90.00
_cell.angle_beta   90.00
_cell.angle_gamma   90.00
#
_symmetry.space_group_name_H-M   'P 1'
#
loop_
_entity.id
_entity.type
_entity.pdbx_description
1 polymer ?
#
loop_
_entity_poly.entity_id
_entity_poly.type
_entity_poly.pdbx_seq_one_letter_code
_entity_poly.pdbx_strand_id
1 'polypeptide(L)'
;RNILIDTVKKQKWLSSGILIAVLGAIGASLIPPLLLGKIVDTITAGDAVAFSFFVLYFVVLALTGFMDTARESLLTVFGQKITHALRSRLMEKFVSLSADTINQQEPGTMVSRFIGDVDTVENLFTSGIISMFADTCKILSILAVIWFRNKGLTLVLLFLLPFLFWFTRHVQKNMLTAQIENRRAVGRASGHVPETLHNIRTIHCFGKEKYMEERYDKYISDSYRAMERTNFYDAIYSPVILILNAVVVAVVMLLSASGNQQILTFFGMSAGTAVAVINYISQIFTPIESLGMEIQTIQSAMAGIHRINEFFNLEVNEADRANGKRQGVRKTAKDIIEQKKQVTTDKIHTADVGDQTAVSF
;
A
#
# COMPACT_ATOMS: atom_id res chain seq x y z
N ARG A 1 3.63 13.69 -14.45
CA ARG A 1 4.81 13.42 -13.60
C ARG A 1 5.08 14.54 -12.59
N ASN A 2 4.90 15.80 -12.99
CA ASN A 2 5.19 16.94 -12.08
C ASN A 2 4.13 17.13 -10.98
N ILE A 3 2.87 16.80 -11.23
CA ILE A 3 1.75 17.02 -10.29
C ILE A 3 1.93 16.20 -9.00
N LEU A 4 2.26 14.91 -9.14
CA LEU A 4 2.46 14.02 -8.00
C LEU A 4 3.69 14.44 -7.19
N ILE A 5 4.79 14.77 -7.89
CA ILE A 5 6.03 15.24 -7.26
C ILE A 5 5.81 16.56 -6.51
N ASP A 6 5.04 17.49 -7.09
CA ASP A 6 4.72 18.77 -6.45
C ASP A 6 3.84 18.58 -5.21
N THR A 7 2.88 17.66 -5.26
CA THR A 7 2.02 17.34 -4.11
C THR A 7 2.83 16.71 -2.97
N VAL A 8 3.72 15.76 -3.29
CA VAL A 8 4.62 15.14 -2.31
C VAL A 8 5.59 16.17 -1.72
N LYS A 9 6.19 17.04 -2.57
CA LYS A 9 7.10 18.11 -2.11
C LYS A 9 6.41 19.14 -1.21
N LYS A 10 5.13 19.44 -1.47
CA LYS A 10 4.37 20.38 -0.65
C LYS A 10 4.05 19.84 0.75
N GLN A 11 4.09 18.52 0.92
CA GLN A 11 3.77 17.82 2.18
C GLN A 11 5.01 17.16 2.83
N LYS A 12 6.17 17.86 2.84
CA LYS A 12 7.44 17.34 3.37
C LYS A 12 7.34 16.83 4.81
N TRP A 13 6.62 17.53 5.67
CA TRP A 13 6.41 17.14 7.06
C TRP A 13 5.65 15.81 7.21
N LEU A 14 4.63 15.61 6.39
CA LEU A 14 3.85 14.35 6.41
C LEU A 14 4.69 13.19 5.87
N SER A 15 5.42 13.40 4.76
CA SER A 15 6.33 12.39 4.19
C SER A 15 7.45 12.00 5.16
N SER A 16 8.02 12.98 5.87
CA SER A 16 9.01 12.70 6.93
C SER A 16 8.39 11.96 8.11
N GLY A 17 7.17 12.35 8.53
CA GLY A 17 6.42 11.64 9.57
C GLY A 17 6.13 10.18 9.22
N ILE A 18 5.77 9.90 7.99
CA ILE A 18 5.57 8.53 7.48
C ILE A 18 6.87 7.73 7.55
N LEU A 19 7.98 8.29 7.09
CA LEU A 19 9.27 7.59 7.14
C LEU A 19 9.67 7.23 8.57
N ILE A 20 9.52 8.19 9.50
CA ILE A 20 9.80 7.97 10.93
C ILE A 20 8.84 6.91 11.51
N ALA A 21 7.55 6.96 11.18
CA ALA A 21 6.58 5.99 11.63
C ALA A 21 6.87 4.58 11.10
N VAL A 22 7.24 4.44 9.82
CA VAL A 22 7.63 3.17 9.22
C VAL A 22 8.86 2.58 9.91
N LEU A 23 9.93 3.38 10.05
CA LEU A 23 11.16 2.91 10.71
C LEU A 23 10.92 2.62 12.20
N GLY A 24 10.10 3.43 12.87
CA GLY A 24 9.69 3.22 14.26
C GLY A 24 8.87 1.94 14.46
N ALA A 25 7.91 1.68 13.58
CA ALA A 25 7.11 0.46 13.61
C ALA A 25 7.98 -0.79 13.38
N ILE A 26 8.91 -0.74 12.40
CA ILE A 26 9.86 -1.85 12.15
C ILE A 26 10.73 -2.08 13.38
N GLY A 27 11.34 -1.02 13.94
CA GLY A 27 12.17 -1.12 15.14
C GLY A 27 11.40 -1.68 16.35
N ALA A 28 10.19 -1.18 16.57
CA ALA A 28 9.32 -1.67 17.65
C ALA A 28 8.95 -3.15 17.47
N SER A 29 8.68 -3.61 16.24
CA SER A 29 8.31 -5.00 15.97
C SER A 29 9.44 -6.02 16.20
N LEU A 30 10.71 -5.57 16.25
CA LEU A 30 11.87 -6.43 16.53
C LEU A 30 12.06 -6.71 18.01
N ILE A 31 11.51 -5.89 18.91
CA ILE A 31 11.76 -5.99 20.35
C ILE A 31 10.98 -7.13 21.03
N PRO A 32 9.68 -7.37 20.76
CA PRO A 32 8.91 -8.41 21.43
C PRO A 32 9.52 -9.83 21.34
N PRO A 33 9.98 -10.31 20.16
CA PRO A 33 10.60 -11.64 20.07
C PRO A 33 11.88 -11.74 20.92
N LEU A 34 12.68 -10.66 21.01
CA LEU A 34 13.90 -10.64 21.82
C LEU A 34 13.58 -10.72 23.32
N LEU A 35 12.57 -9.99 23.77
CA LEU A 35 12.11 -10.03 25.16
C LEU A 35 11.53 -11.40 25.53
N LEU A 36 10.71 -11.97 24.63
CA LEU A 36 10.15 -13.29 24.81
C LEU A 36 11.26 -14.34 24.91
N GLY A 37 12.26 -14.28 24.04
CA GLY A 37 13.43 -15.13 24.09
C GLY A 37 14.17 -15.03 25.43
N LYS A 38 14.39 -13.82 25.94
CA LYS A 38 15.04 -13.60 27.23
C LYS A 38 14.22 -14.15 28.41
N ILE A 39 12.90 -14.01 28.39
CA ILE A 39 12.00 -14.58 29.40
C ILE A 39 12.13 -16.12 29.39
N VAL A 40 12.10 -16.74 28.22
CA VAL A 40 12.22 -18.21 28.08
C VAL A 40 13.59 -18.70 28.58
N ASP A 41 14.68 -17.99 28.25
CA ASP A 41 16.02 -18.35 28.72
C ASP A 41 16.13 -18.28 30.25
N THR A 42 15.54 -17.25 30.87
CA THR A 42 15.55 -17.12 32.34
C THR A 42 14.74 -18.25 33.02
N ILE A 43 13.56 -18.58 32.44
CA ILE A 43 12.76 -19.73 32.97
C ILE A 43 13.51 -21.06 32.82
N THR A 44 14.17 -21.27 31.67
CA THR A 44 14.93 -22.52 31.39
C THR A 44 16.16 -22.64 32.28
N ALA A 45 16.76 -21.52 32.68
CA ALA A 45 17.86 -21.50 33.64
C ALA A 45 17.42 -21.82 35.09
N GLY A 46 16.11 -21.89 35.35
CA GLY A 46 15.57 -22.14 36.69
C GLY A 46 15.48 -20.88 37.56
N ASP A 47 15.75 -19.73 36.98
CA ASP A 47 15.69 -18.45 37.69
C ASP A 47 14.25 -17.90 37.72
N ALA A 48 13.90 -17.21 38.82
CA ALA A 48 12.59 -16.54 38.93
C ALA A 48 12.53 -15.32 38.02
N VAL A 49 11.59 -15.32 37.06
CA VAL A 49 11.36 -14.16 36.21
C VAL A 49 10.64 -13.08 37.02
N ALA A 50 11.24 -11.90 37.13
CA ALA A 50 10.61 -10.78 37.78
C ALA A 50 9.32 -10.38 37.01
N PHE A 51 8.23 -10.14 37.72
CA PHE A 51 6.94 -9.74 37.16
C PHE A 51 7.05 -8.50 36.22
N SER A 52 8.04 -7.65 36.47
CA SER A 52 8.34 -6.48 35.63
C SER A 52 8.68 -6.84 34.18
N PHE A 53 9.29 -8.02 33.89
CA PHE A 53 9.56 -8.46 32.53
C PHE A 53 8.28 -8.78 31.74
N PHE A 54 7.29 -9.37 32.40
CA PHE A 54 6.00 -9.63 31.77
C PHE A 54 5.25 -8.31 31.47
N VAL A 55 5.25 -7.39 32.42
CA VAL A 55 4.68 -6.05 32.21
C VAL A 55 5.39 -5.33 31.07
N LEU A 56 6.72 -5.36 31.05
CA LEU A 56 7.52 -4.76 29.99
C LEU A 56 7.19 -5.37 28.61
N TYR A 57 7.03 -6.69 28.54
CA TYR A 57 6.64 -7.37 27.31
C TYR A 57 5.28 -6.87 26.77
N PHE A 58 4.26 -6.78 27.65
CA PHE A 58 2.95 -6.26 27.28
C PHE A 58 2.98 -4.79 26.86
N VAL A 59 3.77 -3.96 27.55
CA VAL A 59 3.93 -2.54 27.19
C VAL A 59 4.58 -2.39 25.83
N VAL A 60 5.63 -3.17 25.55
CA VAL A 60 6.31 -3.14 24.24
C VAL A 60 5.38 -3.66 23.14
N LEU A 61 4.60 -4.72 23.40
CA LEU A 61 3.63 -5.25 22.45
C LEU A 61 2.54 -4.20 22.13
N ALA A 62 2.02 -3.52 23.15
CA ALA A 62 1.05 -2.43 22.98
C ALA A 62 1.67 -1.25 22.21
N LEU A 63 2.93 -0.90 22.50
CA LEU A 63 3.66 0.14 21.77
C LEU A 63 3.85 -0.22 20.29
N THR A 64 4.16 -1.49 19.99
CA THR A 64 4.27 -1.98 18.61
C THR A 64 2.94 -1.81 17.87
N GLY A 65 1.83 -2.24 18.47
CA GLY A 65 0.50 -2.06 17.90
C GLY A 65 0.13 -0.57 17.69
N PHE A 66 0.50 0.28 18.64
CA PHE A 66 0.31 1.73 18.51
C PHE A 66 1.12 2.32 17.35
N MET A 67 2.39 1.92 17.21
CA MET A 67 3.25 2.37 16.10
C MET A 67 2.73 1.90 14.74
N ASP A 68 2.25 0.67 14.64
CA ASP A 68 1.65 0.14 13.41
C ASP A 68 0.36 0.91 13.05
N THR A 69 -0.49 1.18 14.04
CA THR A 69 -1.71 1.98 13.84
C THR A 69 -1.40 3.42 13.44
N ALA A 70 -0.40 4.03 14.05
CA ALA A 70 0.05 5.39 13.71
C ALA A 70 0.59 5.44 12.28
N ARG A 71 1.40 4.44 11.86
CA ARG A 71 1.87 4.30 10.48
C ARG A 71 0.70 4.22 9.51
N GLU A 72 -0.26 3.32 9.76
CA GLU A 72 -1.41 3.11 8.88
C GLU A 72 -2.28 4.37 8.77
N SER A 73 -2.51 5.05 9.89
CA SER A 73 -3.26 6.31 9.91
C SER A 73 -2.57 7.41 9.10
N LEU A 74 -1.25 7.55 9.22
CA LEU A 74 -0.48 8.53 8.44
C LEU A 74 -0.50 8.21 6.95
N LEU A 75 -0.39 6.93 6.57
CA LEU A 75 -0.49 6.48 5.18
C LEU A 75 -1.86 6.80 4.59
N THR A 76 -2.93 6.51 5.33
CA THR A 76 -4.31 6.80 4.91
C THR A 76 -4.51 8.31 4.70
N VAL A 77 -4.10 9.15 5.66
CA VAL A 77 -4.19 10.61 5.52
C VAL A 77 -3.40 11.10 4.32
N PHE A 78 -2.22 10.53 4.08
CA PHE A 78 -1.39 10.89 2.91
C PHE A 78 -2.07 10.51 1.60
N GLY A 79 -2.62 9.28 1.50
CA GLY A 79 -3.38 8.81 0.35
C GLY A 79 -4.57 9.72 0.04
N GLN A 80 -5.38 10.05 1.05
CA GLN A 80 -6.53 10.94 0.90
C GLN A 80 -6.13 12.35 0.42
N LYS A 81 -4.99 12.87 0.86
CA LYS A 81 -4.49 14.17 0.37
C LYS A 81 -4.05 14.10 -1.09
N ILE A 82 -3.44 13.01 -1.52
CA ILE A 82 -3.10 12.79 -2.95
C ILE A 82 -4.37 12.71 -3.78
N THR A 83 -5.33 11.89 -3.35
CA THR A 83 -6.64 11.72 -4.00
C THR A 83 -7.37 13.06 -4.16
N HIS A 84 -7.47 13.84 -3.09
CA HIS A 84 -8.08 15.15 -3.11
C HIS A 84 -7.39 16.09 -4.12
N ALA A 85 -6.06 16.18 -4.06
CA ALA A 85 -5.29 17.04 -4.96
C ALA A 85 -5.45 16.61 -6.43
N LEU A 86 -5.49 15.31 -6.70
CA LEU A 86 -5.63 14.77 -8.04
C LEU A 86 -7.03 15.00 -8.61
N ARG A 87 -8.07 14.69 -7.82
CA ARG A 87 -9.47 14.92 -8.21
C ARG A 87 -9.77 16.40 -8.47
N SER A 88 -9.25 17.28 -7.61
CA SER A 88 -9.40 18.74 -7.81
C SER A 88 -8.78 19.21 -9.11
N ARG A 89 -7.57 18.76 -9.45
CA ARG A 89 -6.91 19.12 -10.71
C ARG A 89 -7.56 18.47 -11.94
N LEU A 90 -8.06 17.24 -11.81
CA LEU A 90 -8.83 16.60 -12.88
C LEU A 90 -10.10 17.40 -13.18
N MET A 91 -10.82 17.89 -12.15
CA MET A 91 -11.99 18.70 -12.32
C MET A 91 -11.65 20.06 -12.95
N GLU A 92 -10.59 20.72 -12.50
CA GLU A 92 -10.09 21.96 -13.10
C GLU A 92 -9.81 21.79 -14.59
N LYS A 93 -9.13 20.70 -14.96
CA LYS A 93 -8.86 20.36 -16.36
C LYS A 93 -10.15 20.06 -17.12
N PHE A 94 -11.06 19.27 -16.52
CA PHE A 94 -12.33 18.88 -17.15
C PHE A 94 -13.18 20.08 -17.53
N VAL A 95 -13.35 21.03 -16.63
CA VAL A 95 -14.13 22.25 -16.89
C VAL A 95 -13.46 23.14 -17.96
N SER A 96 -12.15 23.02 -18.14
CA SER A 96 -11.41 23.79 -19.17
C SER A 96 -11.38 23.12 -20.55
N LEU A 97 -11.91 21.90 -20.71
CA LEU A 97 -11.95 21.20 -21.99
C LEU A 97 -12.97 21.86 -22.96
N SER A 98 -12.72 21.73 -24.28
CA SER A 98 -13.68 22.15 -25.29
C SER A 98 -14.91 21.23 -25.33
N ALA A 99 -16.06 21.73 -25.69
CA ALA A 99 -17.30 20.96 -25.82
C ALA A 99 -17.12 19.79 -26.82
N ASP A 100 -16.39 19.99 -27.90
CA ASP A 100 -16.12 18.97 -28.91
C ASP A 100 -15.26 17.84 -28.32
N THR A 101 -14.25 18.17 -27.52
CA THR A 101 -13.39 17.18 -26.86
C THR A 101 -14.19 16.35 -25.84
N ILE A 102 -15.13 16.99 -25.12
CA ILE A 102 -16.00 16.29 -24.15
C ILE A 102 -16.96 15.34 -24.87
N ASN A 103 -17.58 15.79 -25.98
CA ASN A 103 -18.54 14.98 -26.74
C ASN A 103 -17.90 13.75 -27.40
N GLN A 104 -16.60 13.78 -27.68
CA GLN A 104 -15.85 12.65 -28.22
C GLN A 104 -15.48 11.61 -27.16
N GLN A 105 -15.64 11.92 -25.88
CA GLN A 105 -15.31 10.99 -24.78
C GLN A 105 -16.55 10.26 -24.29
N GLU A 106 -16.40 8.96 -24.03
CA GLU A 106 -17.45 8.18 -23.37
C GLU A 106 -17.62 8.62 -21.91
N PRO A 107 -18.85 8.95 -21.46
CA PRO A 107 -19.12 9.39 -20.09
C PRO A 107 -18.62 8.38 -19.03
N GLY A 108 -18.77 7.07 -19.29
CA GLY A 108 -18.30 6.00 -18.40
C GLY A 108 -16.80 6.00 -18.23
N THR A 109 -16.04 6.21 -19.29
CA THR A 109 -14.58 6.32 -19.28
C THR A 109 -14.12 7.53 -18.48
N MET A 110 -14.83 8.66 -18.61
CA MET A 110 -14.55 9.86 -17.82
C MET A 110 -14.75 9.63 -16.32
N VAL A 111 -15.89 9.07 -15.92
CA VAL A 111 -16.17 8.73 -14.51
C VAL A 111 -15.12 7.76 -13.97
N SER A 112 -14.71 6.75 -14.73
CA SER A 112 -13.67 5.80 -14.34
C SER A 112 -12.33 6.48 -14.06
N ARG A 113 -11.96 7.52 -14.81
CA ARG A 113 -10.73 8.30 -14.56
C ARG A 113 -10.78 9.07 -13.24
N PHE A 114 -11.93 9.68 -12.92
CA PHE A 114 -12.10 10.45 -11.68
C PHE A 114 -12.16 9.59 -10.42
N ILE A 115 -12.65 8.36 -10.52
CA ILE A 115 -12.81 7.45 -9.40
C ILE A 115 -11.72 6.37 -9.46
N GLY A 116 -11.82 5.42 -10.38
CA GLY A 116 -10.98 4.23 -10.39
C GLY A 116 -9.50 4.49 -10.61
N ASP A 117 -9.14 5.36 -11.57
CA ASP A 117 -7.72 5.64 -11.85
C ASP A 117 -7.07 6.46 -10.73
N VAL A 118 -7.81 7.37 -10.10
CA VAL A 118 -7.33 8.13 -8.94
C VAL A 118 -7.11 7.21 -7.74
N ASP A 119 -8.03 6.28 -7.47
CA ASP A 119 -7.90 5.30 -6.39
C ASP A 119 -6.72 4.36 -6.62
N THR A 120 -6.44 3.97 -7.88
CA THR A 120 -5.23 3.18 -8.18
C THR A 120 -3.94 3.96 -7.93
N VAL A 121 -3.93 5.28 -8.14
CA VAL A 121 -2.78 6.14 -7.80
C VAL A 121 -2.64 6.29 -6.29
N GLU A 122 -3.73 6.42 -5.55
CA GLU A 122 -3.70 6.40 -4.08
C GLU A 122 -3.05 5.11 -3.56
N ASN A 123 -3.53 3.96 -4.05
CA ASN A 123 -3.01 2.65 -3.70
C ASN A 123 -1.51 2.48 -4.04
N LEU A 124 -1.02 3.13 -5.09
CA LEU A 124 0.41 3.14 -5.42
C LEU A 124 1.27 3.67 -4.26
N PHE A 125 0.82 4.73 -3.62
CA PHE A 125 1.58 5.36 -2.55
C PHE A 125 1.33 4.67 -1.21
N THR A 126 0.11 4.25 -0.91
CA THR A 126 -0.24 3.60 0.37
C THR A 126 0.20 2.14 0.41
N SER A 127 -0.32 1.31 -0.46
CA SER A 127 -0.13 -0.15 -0.48
C SER A 127 0.90 -0.63 -1.52
N GLY A 128 1.49 0.26 -2.30
CA GLY A 128 2.48 -0.08 -3.30
C GLY A 128 3.90 0.28 -2.84
N ILE A 129 4.36 1.49 -3.17
CA ILE A 129 5.77 1.87 -2.99
C ILE A 129 6.18 1.91 -1.52
N ILE A 130 5.36 2.51 -0.65
CA ILE A 130 5.72 2.70 0.76
C ILE A 130 5.68 1.38 1.51
N SER A 131 4.67 0.53 1.26
CA SER A 131 4.59 -0.81 1.85
C SER A 131 5.73 -1.69 1.37
N MET A 132 6.03 -1.72 0.06
CA MET A 132 7.16 -2.48 -0.49
C MET A 132 8.49 -2.07 0.16
N PHE A 133 8.71 -0.77 0.36
CA PHE A 133 9.88 -0.28 1.08
C PHE A 133 9.89 -0.75 2.54
N ALA A 134 8.76 -0.65 3.25
CA ALA A 134 8.61 -1.07 4.63
C ALA A 134 8.87 -2.59 4.79
N ASP A 135 8.28 -3.40 3.92
CA ASP A 135 8.41 -4.85 3.95
C ASP A 135 9.85 -5.30 3.62
N THR A 136 10.49 -4.66 2.65
CA THR A 136 11.90 -4.89 2.35
C THR A 136 12.80 -4.51 3.55
N CYS A 137 12.59 -3.36 4.16
CA CYS A 137 13.32 -2.93 5.35
C CYS A 137 13.08 -3.89 6.54
N LYS A 138 11.84 -4.39 6.71
CA LYS A 138 11.50 -5.35 7.76
C LYS A 138 12.26 -6.67 7.57
N ILE A 139 12.25 -7.24 6.36
CA ILE A 139 13.00 -8.46 6.04
C ILE A 139 14.50 -8.28 6.34
N LEU A 140 15.10 -7.18 5.85
CA LEU A 140 16.51 -6.88 6.07
C LEU A 140 16.84 -6.71 7.57
N SER A 141 15.98 -6.03 8.31
CA SER A 141 16.14 -5.82 9.75
C SER A 141 16.08 -7.13 10.53
N ILE A 142 15.13 -8.02 10.20
CA ILE A 142 15.01 -9.35 10.80
C ILE A 142 16.24 -10.19 10.48
N LEU A 143 16.70 -10.20 9.23
CA LEU A 143 17.92 -10.92 8.84
C LEU A 143 19.15 -10.40 9.59
N ALA A 144 19.27 -9.09 9.75
CA ALA A 144 20.36 -8.47 10.53
C ALA A 144 20.32 -8.93 11.99
N VAL A 145 19.15 -8.91 12.64
CA VAL A 145 19.00 -9.36 14.03
C VAL A 145 19.36 -10.84 14.18
N ILE A 146 18.90 -11.69 13.27
CA ILE A 146 19.24 -13.12 13.30
C ILE A 146 20.73 -13.33 13.04
N TRP A 147 21.36 -12.56 12.14
CA TRP A 147 22.80 -12.62 11.87
C TRP A 147 23.65 -12.38 13.10
N PHE A 148 23.29 -11.38 13.90
CA PHE A 148 24.00 -11.09 15.16
C PHE A 148 23.80 -12.17 16.22
N ARG A 149 22.70 -12.93 16.15
CA ARG A 149 22.39 -14.01 17.09
C ARG A 149 22.95 -15.36 16.64
N ASN A 150 22.80 -15.67 15.35
CA ASN A 150 23.19 -16.96 14.79
C ASN A 150 23.50 -16.87 13.28
N LYS A 151 24.80 -16.90 12.94
CA LYS A 151 25.26 -16.77 11.56
C LYS A 151 24.81 -17.94 10.68
N GLY A 152 24.82 -19.16 11.22
CA GLY A 152 24.44 -20.36 10.48
C GLY A 152 22.99 -20.35 10.05
N LEU A 153 22.10 -19.93 10.95
CA LEU A 153 20.68 -19.83 10.67
C LEU A 153 20.35 -18.75 9.64
N THR A 154 21.03 -17.61 9.72
CA THR A 154 20.87 -16.55 8.72
C THR A 154 21.25 -17.05 7.33
N LEU A 155 22.27 -17.88 7.22
CA LEU A 155 22.72 -18.46 5.95
C LEU A 155 21.64 -19.40 5.37
N VAL A 156 21.03 -20.24 6.21
CA VAL A 156 19.89 -21.10 5.83
C VAL A 156 18.71 -20.24 5.35
N LEU A 157 18.35 -19.19 6.10
CA LEU A 157 17.28 -18.29 5.72
C LEU A 157 17.58 -17.54 4.42
N LEU A 158 18.82 -17.07 4.25
CA LEU A 158 19.24 -16.37 3.03
C LEU A 158 19.11 -17.26 1.79
N PHE A 159 19.33 -18.56 1.93
CA PHE A 159 19.13 -19.52 0.84
C PHE A 159 17.66 -19.87 0.62
N LEU A 160 16.85 -19.88 1.68
CA LEU A 160 15.42 -20.18 1.62
C LEU A 160 14.59 -19.03 1.05
N LEU A 161 14.97 -17.77 1.35
CA LEU A 161 14.25 -16.57 0.89
C LEU A 161 14.06 -16.49 -0.62
N PRO A 162 15.07 -16.70 -1.48
CA PRO A 162 14.90 -16.70 -2.94
C PRO A 162 13.92 -17.79 -3.41
N PHE A 163 13.96 -18.96 -2.78
CA PHE A 163 13.04 -20.06 -3.09
C PHE A 163 11.59 -19.66 -2.72
N LEU A 164 11.37 -19.11 -1.53
CA LEU A 164 10.07 -18.62 -1.09
C LEU A 164 9.54 -17.53 -2.01
N PHE A 165 10.39 -16.55 -2.36
CA PHE A 165 10.01 -15.48 -3.26
C PHE A 165 9.64 -16.00 -4.66
N TRP A 166 10.44 -16.93 -5.20
CA TRP A 166 10.14 -17.57 -6.49
C TRP A 166 8.82 -18.34 -6.46
N PHE A 167 8.59 -19.16 -5.41
CA PHE A 167 7.36 -19.93 -5.23
C PHE A 167 6.15 -19.00 -5.12
N THR A 168 6.19 -18.03 -4.22
CA THR A 168 5.12 -17.03 -4.04
C THR A 168 4.82 -16.31 -5.35
N ARG A 169 5.85 -15.87 -6.07
CA ARG A 169 5.70 -15.19 -7.36
C ARG A 169 5.07 -16.09 -8.42
N HIS A 170 5.43 -17.36 -8.45
CA HIS A 170 4.88 -18.32 -9.40
C HIS A 170 3.38 -18.56 -9.15
N VAL A 171 2.99 -18.80 -7.91
CA VAL A 171 1.58 -19.02 -7.54
C VAL A 171 0.76 -17.76 -7.80
N GLN A 172 1.23 -16.59 -7.36
CA GLN A 172 0.53 -15.31 -7.57
C GLN A 172 0.34 -14.95 -9.04
N LYS A 173 1.31 -15.24 -9.91
CA LYS A 173 1.16 -15.02 -11.35
C LYS A 173 0.01 -15.86 -11.94
N ASN A 174 -0.09 -17.12 -11.55
CA ASN A 174 -1.15 -18.01 -12.02
C ASN A 174 -2.53 -17.61 -11.45
N MET A 175 -2.56 -17.23 -10.18
CA MET A 175 -3.75 -16.70 -9.52
C MET A 175 -4.25 -15.41 -10.20
N LEU A 176 -3.34 -14.48 -10.54
CA LEU A 176 -3.69 -13.26 -11.25
C LEU A 176 -4.33 -13.55 -12.61
N THR A 177 -3.76 -14.49 -13.37
CA THR A 177 -4.33 -14.90 -14.67
C THR A 177 -5.75 -15.44 -14.49
N ALA A 178 -5.97 -16.31 -13.51
CA ALA A 178 -7.28 -16.85 -13.19
C ALA A 178 -8.28 -15.75 -12.75
N GLN A 179 -7.83 -14.76 -11.95
CA GLN A 179 -8.65 -13.62 -11.56
C GLN A 179 -9.07 -12.75 -12.77
N ILE A 180 -8.17 -12.53 -13.72
CA ILE A 180 -8.48 -11.79 -14.96
C ILE A 180 -9.51 -12.54 -15.79
N GLU A 181 -9.36 -13.86 -15.94
CA GLU A 181 -10.36 -14.72 -16.62
C GLU A 181 -11.72 -14.64 -15.93
N ASN A 182 -11.74 -14.73 -14.59
CA ASN A 182 -12.96 -14.60 -13.80
C ASN A 182 -13.65 -13.25 -14.04
N ARG A 183 -12.92 -12.14 -13.94
CA ARG A 183 -13.48 -10.81 -14.21
C ARG A 183 -14.06 -10.68 -15.61
N ARG A 184 -13.41 -11.26 -16.62
CA ARG A 184 -13.93 -11.27 -18.00
C ARG A 184 -15.20 -12.13 -18.13
N ALA A 185 -15.24 -13.28 -17.46
CA ALA A 185 -16.40 -14.16 -17.49
C ALA A 185 -17.61 -13.53 -16.77
N VAL A 186 -17.39 -12.95 -15.57
CA VAL A 186 -18.40 -12.18 -14.84
C VAL A 186 -18.88 -10.99 -15.66
N GLY A 187 -17.98 -10.28 -16.33
CA GLY A 187 -18.34 -9.15 -17.20
C GLY A 187 -19.24 -9.56 -18.36
N ARG A 188 -18.99 -10.71 -19.00
CA ARG A 188 -19.88 -11.26 -20.06
C ARG A 188 -21.26 -11.62 -19.51
N ALA A 189 -21.32 -12.29 -18.36
CA ALA A 189 -22.59 -12.65 -17.73
C ALA A 189 -23.39 -11.39 -17.33
N SER A 190 -22.72 -10.42 -16.70
CA SER A 190 -23.35 -9.16 -16.29
C SER A 190 -23.81 -8.31 -17.47
N GLY A 191 -23.07 -8.31 -18.59
CA GLY A 191 -23.47 -7.59 -19.81
C GLY A 191 -24.65 -8.22 -20.54
N HIS A 192 -24.84 -9.54 -20.40
CA HIS A 192 -25.94 -10.25 -21.06
C HIS A 192 -27.31 -9.89 -20.48
N VAL A 193 -27.40 -9.59 -19.19
CA VAL A 193 -28.68 -9.24 -18.54
C VAL A 193 -29.28 -7.94 -19.09
N PRO A 194 -28.57 -6.78 -19.14
CA PRO A 194 -29.10 -5.57 -19.75
C PRO A 194 -29.43 -5.73 -21.24
N GLU A 195 -28.61 -6.48 -21.98
CA GLU A 195 -28.86 -6.78 -23.40
C GLU A 195 -30.19 -7.54 -23.57
N THR A 196 -30.43 -8.55 -22.73
CA THR A 196 -31.68 -9.34 -22.73
C THR A 196 -32.87 -8.46 -22.36
N LEU A 197 -32.76 -7.62 -21.33
CA LEU A 197 -33.82 -6.70 -20.91
C LEU A 197 -34.16 -5.69 -22.00
N HIS A 198 -33.16 -5.12 -22.66
CA HIS A 198 -33.37 -4.16 -23.74
C HIS A 198 -34.09 -4.78 -24.93
N ASN A 199 -33.78 -6.03 -25.24
CA ASN A 199 -34.31 -6.74 -26.40
C ASN A 199 -35.46 -7.70 -26.05
N ILE A 200 -36.06 -7.66 -24.87
CA ILE A 200 -37.04 -8.63 -24.38
C ILE A 200 -38.22 -8.79 -25.33
N ARG A 201 -38.75 -7.71 -25.91
CA ARG A 201 -39.84 -7.76 -26.88
C ARG A 201 -39.47 -8.55 -28.14
N THR A 202 -38.26 -8.31 -28.65
CA THR A 202 -37.76 -9.04 -29.83
C THR A 202 -37.58 -10.52 -29.54
N ILE A 203 -37.05 -10.86 -28.37
CA ILE A 203 -36.86 -12.24 -27.91
C ILE A 203 -38.19 -12.98 -27.87
N HIS A 204 -39.25 -12.36 -27.29
CA HIS A 204 -40.58 -12.91 -27.24
C HIS A 204 -41.22 -13.02 -28.63
N CYS A 205 -41.05 -12.00 -29.50
CA CYS A 205 -41.59 -12.09 -30.87
C CYS A 205 -41.01 -13.23 -31.70
N PHE A 206 -39.75 -13.61 -31.44
CA PHE A 206 -39.07 -14.69 -32.15
C PHE A 206 -39.08 -16.02 -31.39
N GLY A 207 -39.70 -16.12 -30.20
CA GLY A 207 -39.74 -17.32 -29.37
C GLY A 207 -38.35 -17.85 -29.00
N LYS A 208 -37.39 -16.93 -28.69
CA LYS A 208 -36.00 -17.26 -28.43
C LYS A 208 -35.62 -17.21 -26.95
N GLU A 209 -36.56 -17.31 -26.05
CA GLU A 209 -36.38 -17.28 -24.61
C GLU A 209 -35.39 -18.35 -24.14
N LYS A 210 -35.61 -19.59 -24.57
CA LYS A 210 -34.78 -20.74 -24.23
C LYS A 210 -33.33 -20.56 -24.72
N TYR A 211 -33.12 -19.98 -25.90
CA TYR A 211 -31.81 -19.70 -26.42
C TYR A 211 -31.06 -18.67 -25.55
N MET A 212 -31.77 -17.64 -25.07
CA MET A 212 -31.15 -16.62 -24.19
C MET A 212 -30.83 -17.19 -22.82
N GLU A 213 -31.70 -18.07 -22.28
CA GLU A 213 -31.44 -18.78 -21.02
C GLU A 213 -30.20 -19.68 -21.12
N GLU A 214 -30.12 -20.53 -22.14
CA GLU A 214 -28.96 -21.42 -22.36
C GLU A 214 -27.66 -20.63 -22.57
N ARG A 215 -27.75 -19.49 -23.25
CA ARG A 215 -26.60 -18.61 -23.46
C ARG A 215 -26.12 -17.97 -22.15
N TYR A 216 -27.04 -17.54 -21.30
CA TYR A 216 -26.73 -16.98 -19.99
C TYR A 216 -26.14 -18.07 -19.08
N ASP A 217 -26.70 -19.25 -19.04
CA ASP A 217 -26.22 -20.40 -18.27
C ASP A 217 -24.78 -20.75 -18.65
N LYS A 218 -24.44 -20.70 -19.95
CA LYS A 218 -23.06 -20.86 -20.41
C LYS A 218 -22.13 -19.81 -19.85
N TYR A 219 -22.55 -18.53 -19.82
CA TYR A 219 -21.71 -17.45 -19.25
C TYR A 219 -21.50 -17.61 -17.74
N ILE A 220 -22.54 -18.03 -17.02
CA ILE A 220 -22.44 -18.33 -15.58
C ILE A 220 -21.53 -19.54 -15.36
N SER A 221 -21.64 -20.58 -16.16
CA SER A 221 -20.78 -21.77 -16.09
C SER A 221 -19.30 -21.43 -16.34
N ASP A 222 -19.02 -20.57 -17.33
CA ASP A 222 -17.66 -20.09 -17.60
C ASP A 222 -17.12 -19.26 -16.41
N SER A 223 -17.98 -18.43 -15.81
CA SER A 223 -17.62 -17.65 -14.61
C SER A 223 -17.31 -18.56 -13.42
N TYR A 224 -18.15 -19.57 -13.19
CA TYR A 224 -17.94 -20.56 -12.13
C TYR A 224 -16.60 -21.29 -12.26
N ARG A 225 -16.28 -21.78 -13.47
CA ARG A 225 -15.00 -22.47 -13.74
C ARG A 225 -13.79 -21.57 -13.54
N ALA A 226 -13.90 -20.30 -13.93
CA ALA A 226 -12.83 -19.34 -13.72
C ALA A 226 -12.64 -19.02 -12.23
N MET A 227 -13.74 -18.93 -11.47
CA MET A 227 -13.71 -18.73 -10.01
C MET A 227 -13.13 -19.95 -9.28
N GLU A 228 -13.51 -21.16 -9.69
CA GLU A 228 -12.97 -22.41 -9.15
C GLU A 228 -11.44 -22.46 -9.28
N ARG A 229 -10.89 -22.06 -10.44
CA ARG A 229 -9.44 -21.94 -10.64
C ARG A 229 -8.80 -20.94 -9.69
N THR A 230 -9.39 -19.78 -9.52
CA THR A 230 -8.90 -18.77 -8.59
C THR A 230 -8.85 -19.30 -7.18
N ASN A 231 -9.97 -19.89 -6.73
CA ASN A 231 -10.08 -20.47 -5.39
C ASN A 231 -9.12 -21.64 -5.16
N PHE A 232 -8.83 -22.43 -6.20
CA PHE A 232 -7.85 -23.53 -6.12
C PHE A 232 -6.45 -23.01 -5.83
N TYR A 233 -5.99 -21.97 -6.52
CA TYR A 233 -4.67 -21.36 -6.24
C TYR A 233 -4.62 -20.73 -4.86
N ASP A 234 -5.68 -20.06 -4.44
CA ASP A 234 -5.79 -19.45 -3.11
C ASP A 234 -5.79 -20.50 -2.01
N ALA A 235 -6.55 -21.59 -2.21
CA ALA A 235 -6.63 -22.70 -1.26
C ALA A 235 -5.31 -23.47 -1.11
N ILE A 236 -4.47 -23.54 -2.14
CA ILE A 236 -3.16 -24.22 -2.06
C ILE A 236 -2.11 -23.29 -1.44
N TYR A 237 -2.17 -22.00 -1.72
CA TYR A 237 -1.14 -21.05 -1.32
C TYR A 237 -0.93 -21.03 0.19
N SER A 238 -1.99 -20.84 0.96
CA SER A 238 -1.92 -20.71 2.42
C SER A 238 -1.38 -21.96 3.12
N PRO A 239 -1.85 -23.20 2.84
CA PRO A 239 -1.28 -24.42 3.43
C PRO A 239 0.18 -24.64 3.08
N VAL A 240 0.60 -24.34 1.86
CA VAL A 240 2.02 -24.52 1.46
C VAL A 240 2.92 -23.56 2.24
N ILE A 241 2.52 -22.31 2.41
CA ILE A 241 3.26 -21.36 3.25
C ILE A 241 3.34 -21.84 4.70
N LEU A 242 2.23 -22.34 5.27
CA LEU A 242 2.22 -22.91 6.62
C LEU A 242 3.15 -24.13 6.75
N ILE A 243 3.14 -25.04 5.78
CA ILE A 243 4.03 -26.20 5.77
C ILE A 243 5.50 -25.75 5.68
N LEU A 244 5.82 -24.80 4.79
CA LEU A 244 7.17 -24.27 4.67
C LEU A 244 7.64 -23.63 5.98
N ASN A 245 6.79 -22.83 6.62
CA ASN A 245 7.09 -22.27 7.94
C ASN A 245 7.33 -23.37 8.98
N ALA A 246 6.46 -24.38 9.04
CA ALA A 246 6.60 -25.51 9.96
C ALA A 246 7.90 -26.31 9.72
N VAL A 247 8.28 -26.51 8.46
CA VAL A 247 9.54 -27.19 8.10
C VAL A 247 10.75 -26.40 8.58
N VAL A 248 10.76 -25.08 8.37
CA VAL A 248 11.85 -24.22 8.83
C VAL A 248 11.95 -24.22 10.35
N VAL A 249 10.81 -24.13 11.04
CA VAL A 249 10.74 -24.22 12.51
C VAL A 249 11.26 -25.58 12.99
N ALA A 250 10.85 -26.69 12.36
CA ALA A 250 11.31 -28.02 12.70
C ALA A 250 12.83 -28.17 12.50
N VAL A 251 13.37 -27.64 11.39
CA VAL A 251 14.82 -27.62 11.14
C VAL A 251 15.57 -26.86 12.25
N VAL A 252 15.06 -25.68 12.62
CA VAL A 252 15.63 -24.87 13.71
C VAL A 252 15.61 -25.64 15.03
N MET A 253 14.50 -26.31 15.37
CA MET A 253 14.36 -27.10 16.58
C MET A 253 15.31 -28.30 16.57
N LEU A 254 15.43 -29.03 15.46
CA LEU A 254 16.33 -30.16 15.32
C LEU A 254 17.81 -29.76 15.45
N LEU A 255 18.19 -28.64 14.82
CA LEU A 255 19.54 -28.08 14.94
C LEU A 255 19.85 -27.61 16.35
N SER A 256 18.87 -27.01 17.04
CA SER A 256 19.03 -26.61 18.45
C SER A 256 19.12 -27.78 19.42
N ALA A 257 18.42 -28.89 19.13
CA ALA A 257 18.43 -30.11 19.94
C ALA A 257 19.60 -31.04 19.63
N SER A 258 20.39 -30.79 18.59
CA SER A 258 21.51 -31.60 18.17
C SER A 258 22.62 -31.58 19.22
N GLY A 259 22.93 -32.72 19.82
CA GLY A 259 23.99 -32.87 20.82
C GLY A 259 25.43 -32.81 20.25
N ASN A 260 25.61 -32.55 18.96
CA ASN A 260 26.92 -32.53 18.31
C ASN A 260 27.59 -31.16 18.54
N GLN A 261 28.74 -31.13 19.24
CA GLN A 261 29.45 -29.89 19.64
C GLN A 261 29.82 -28.98 18.45
N GLN A 262 30.12 -29.52 17.28
CA GLN A 262 30.42 -28.74 16.09
C GLN A 262 29.16 -28.05 15.51
N ILE A 263 28.01 -28.71 15.58
CA ILE A 263 26.73 -28.16 15.20
C ILE A 263 26.28 -27.12 16.24
N LEU A 264 26.47 -27.39 17.52
CA LEU A 264 26.15 -26.45 18.61
C LEU A 264 26.98 -25.16 18.55
N THR A 265 28.24 -25.19 18.14
CA THR A 265 29.07 -23.98 18.00
C THR A 265 28.65 -23.13 16.82
N PHE A 266 28.13 -23.73 15.74
CA PHE A 266 27.70 -23.01 14.55
C PHE A 266 26.21 -22.62 14.58
N PHE A 267 25.37 -23.49 15.16
CA PHE A 267 23.93 -23.33 15.31
C PHE A 267 23.47 -23.26 16.77
N GLY A 268 24.40 -23.23 17.73
CA GLY A 268 24.10 -23.27 19.16
C GLY A 268 23.21 -22.13 19.57
N MET A 269 22.00 -22.49 19.94
CA MET A 269 20.98 -21.54 20.39
C MET A 269 20.48 -21.94 21.75
N SER A 270 20.30 -20.94 22.64
CA SER A 270 19.51 -21.14 23.84
C SER A 270 18.04 -21.40 23.47
N ALA A 271 17.26 -21.99 24.36
CA ALA A 271 15.83 -22.20 24.15
C ALA A 271 15.10 -20.90 23.85
N GLY A 272 15.45 -19.82 24.54
CA GLY A 272 14.87 -18.49 24.27
C GLY A 272 15.28 -17.91 22.93
N THR A 273 16.54 -18.09 22.51
CA THR A 273 16.97 -17.66 21.17
C THR A 273 16.23 -18.44 20.09
N ALA A 274 15.97 -19.73 20.27
CA ALA A 274 15.17 -20.52 19.33
C ALA A 274 13.74 -20.00 19.20
N VAL A 275 13.08 -19.67 20.31
CA VAL A 275 11.74 -19.08 20.33
C VAL A 275 11.72 -17.72 19.63
N ALA A 276 12.70 -16.85 19.90
CA ALA A 276 12.80 -15.55 19.23
C ALA A 276 12.98 -15.70 17.71
N VAL A 277 13.83 -16.63 17.27
CA VAL A 277 14.09 -16.89 15.86
C VAL A 277 12.85 -17.46 15.15
N ILE A 278 12.13 -18.37 15.79
CA ILE A 278 10.85 -18.91 15.27
C ILE A 278 9.85 -17.78 15.02
N ASN A 279 9.72 -16.84 15.97
CA ASN A 279 8.87 -15.67 15.80
C ASN A 279 9.33 -14.78 14.64
N TYR A 280 10.63 -14.54 14.49
CA TYR A 280 11.15 -13.75 13.37
C TYR A 280 10.92 -14.43 12.01
N ILE A 281 11.11 -15.76 11.94
CA ILE A 281 10.83 -16.51 10.72
C ILE A 281 9.36 -16.34 10.33
N SER A 282 8.45 -16.52 11.27
CA SER A 282 7.01 -16.34 11.03
C SER A 282 6.67 -14.90 10.57
N GLN A 283 7.38 -13.90 11.09
CA GLN A 283 7.22 -12.51 10.66
C GLN A 283 7.78 -12.19 9.26
N ILE A 284 8.67 -13.00 8.71
CA ILE A 284 9.23 -12.83 7.35
C ILE A 284 8.22 -13.26 6.27
N PHE A 285 7.38 -14.25 6.56
CA PHE A 285 6.45 -14.77 5.56
C PHE A 285 5.42 -13.73 5.10
N THR A 286 4.87 -12.93 6.01
CA THR A 286 3.90 -11.87 5.68
C THR A 286 4.44 -10.83 4.68
N PRO A 287 5.64 -10.23 4.89
CA PRO A 287 6.25 -9.35 3.89
C PRO A 287 6.50 -10.01 2.53
N ILE A 288 6.89 -11.29 2.50
CA ILE A 288 7.12 -12.01 1.24
C ILE A 288 5.80 -12.15 0.46
N GLU A 289 4.72 -12.43 1.17
CA GLU A 289 3.38 -12.53 0.59
C GLU A 289 2.92 -11.19 0.03
N SER A 290 3.05 -10.10 0.80
CA SER A 290 2.61 -8.76 0.39
C SER A 290 3.41 -8.20 -0.79
N LEU A 291 4.73 -8.44 -0.87
CA LEU A 291 5.57 -7.97 -1.98
C LEU A 291 5.02 -8.35 -3.37
N GLY A 292 4.44 -9.52 -3.49
CA GLY A 292 3.85 -9.96 -4.76
C GLY A 292 2.59 -9.16 -5.14
N MET A 293 1.73 -8.86 -4.17
CA MET A 293 0.53 -8.04 -4.38
C MET A 293 0.89 -6.57 -4.62
N GLU A 294 1.93 -6.07 -3.97
CA GLU A 294 2.42 -4.71 -4.13
C GLU A 294 2.95 -4.45 -5.53
N ILE A 295 3.67 -5.41 -6.12
CA ILE A 295 4.11 -5.32 -7.53
C ILE A 295 2.90 -5.20 -8.46
N GLN A 296 1.82 -5.95 -8.21
CA GLN A 296 0.59 -5.87 -9.00
C GLN A 296 -0.10 -4.49 -8.84
N THR A 297 -0.13 -3.98 -7.61
CA THR A 297 -0.66 -2.63 -7.31
C THR A 297 0.12 -1.57 -8.08
N ILE A 298 1.45 -1.65 -8.09
CA ILE A 298 2.31 -0.74 -8.85
C ILE A 298 2.03 -0.83 -10.35
N GLN A 299 1.88 -2.03 -10.92
CA GLN A 299 1.56 -2.20 -12.34
C GLN A 299 0.17 -1.62 -12.69
N SER A 300 -0.83 -1.84 -11.85
CA SER A 300 -2.17 -1.29 -12.04
C SER A 300 -2.18 0.24 -11.99
N ALA A 301 -1.43 0.80 -11.04
CA ALA A 301 -1.30 2.23 -10.87
C ALA A 301 -0.54 2.91 -12.02
N MET A 302 0.47 2.25 -12.59
CA MET A 302 1.16 2.75 -13.79
C MET A 302 0.20 2.91 -14.97
N ALA A 303 -0.72 1.95 -15.17
CA ALA A 303 -1.77 2.05 -16.18
C ALA A 303 -2.74 3.21 -15.88
N GLY A 304 -3.15 3.39 -14.61
CA GLY A 304 -3.99 4.51 -14.18
C GLY A 304 -3.32 5.87 -14.40
N ILE A 305 -2.05 5.99 -14.05
CA ILE A 305 -1.24 7.20 -14.29
C ILE A 305 -1.17 7.52 -15.78
N HIS A 306 -1.01 6.51 -16.63
CA HIS A 306 -0.98 6.71 -18.08
C HIS A 306 -2.29 7.30 -18.59
N ARG A 307 -3.45 6.73 -18.21
CA ARG A 307 -4.77 7.24 -18.58
C ARG A 307 -5.05 8.65 -18.03
N ILE A 308 -4.62 8.94 -16.81
CA ILE A 308 -4.71 10.29 -16.23
C ILE A 308 -3.84 11.29 -17.01
N ASN A 309 -2.62 10.90 -17.42
CA ASN A 309 -1.76 11.76 -18.24
C ASN A 309 -2.35 12.02 -19.64
N GLU A 310 -2.95 11.00 -20.27
CA GLU A 310 -3.68 11.18 -21.54
C GLU A 310 -4.79 12.21 -21.38
N PHE A 311 -5.56 12.14 -20.28
CA PHE A 311 -6.61 13.11 -20.00
C PHE A 311 -6.06 14.53 -19.83
N PHE A 312 -4.94 14.72 -19.15
CA PHE A 312 -4.31 16.04 -19.02
C PHE A 312 -3.78 16.61 -20.35
N ASN A 313 -3.48 15.74 -21.31
CA ASN A 313 -3.02 16.15 -22.64
C ASN A 313 -4.16 16.48 -23.61
N LEU A 314 -5.43 16.28 -23.25
CA LEU A 314 -6.58 16.67 -24.08
C LEU A 314 -6.61 18.18 -24.34
N GLU A 315 -7.11 18.57 -25.51
CA GLU A 315 -7.16 19.96 -25.96
C GLU A 315 -8.07 20.80 -25.07
N VAL A 316 -7.57 21.96 -24.70
CA VAL A 316 -8.26 22.96 -23.87
C VAL A 316 -8.85 24.03 -24.79
N ASN A 317 -10.02 24.55 -24.43
CA ASN A 317 -10.63 25.66 -25.13
C ASN A 317 -9.68 26.89 -25.14
N GLU A 318 -9.35 27.40 -26.34
CA GLU A 318 -8.43 28.55 -26.49
C GLU A 318 -8.90 29.82 -25.80
N ALA A 319 -10.24 30.03 -25.71
CA ALA A 319 -10.81 31.15 -25.00
C ALA A 319 -10.53 31.13 -23.50
N ASP A 320 -10.47 29.92 -22.89
CA ASP A 320 -10.14 29.73 -21.47
C ASP A 320 -8.62 29.81 -21.19
N ARG A 321 -7.78 29.49 -22.17
CA ARG A 321 -6.33 29.78 -22.08
C ARG A 321 -6.03 31.27 -21.93
N ALA A 322 -6.77 32.13 -22.65
CA ALA A 322 -6.64 33.57 -22.55
C ALA A 322 -7.17 34.13 -21.20
N ASN A 323 -8.29 33.56 -20.71
CA ASN A 323 -8.87 33.92 -19.41
C ASN A 323 -8.03 33.37 -18.21
N GLY A 324 -7.51 32.17 -18.28
CA GLY A 324 -6.64 31.61 -17.24
C GLY A 324 -5.34 32.40 -17.07
N LYS A 325 -4.74 32.88 -18.19
CA LYS A 325 -3.61 33.80 -18.12
C LYS A 325 -3.99 35.16 -17.47
N ARG A 326 -5.17 35.69 -17.78
CA ARG A 326 -5.68 36.95 -17.17
C ARG A 326 -6.02 36.80 -15.68
N GLN A 327 -6.55 35.64 -15.25
CA GLN A 327 -6.82 35.38 -13.85
C GLN A 327 -5.55 35.12 -13.05
N GLY A 328 -4.56 34.42 -13.60
CA GLY A 328 -3.24 34.26 -13.00
C GLY A 328 -2.56 35.60 -12.75
N VAL A 329 -2.54 36.47 -13.76
CA VAL A 329 -1.99 37.85 -13.63
C VAL A 329 -2.78 38.67 -12.59
N ARG A 330 -4.10 38.55 -12.54
CA ARG A 330 -4.94 39.29 -11.56
C ARG A 330 -4.70 38.74 -10.12
N LYS A 331 -4.49 37.44 -9.92
CA LYS A 331 -4.24 36.85 -8.61
C LYS A 331 -2.88 37.30 -8.10
N THR A 332 -1.84 37.23 -8.94
CA THR A 332 -0.49 37.72 -8.61
C THR A 332 -0.48 39.21 -8.31
N ALA A 333 -1.24 40.01 -9.07
CA ALA A 333 -1.38 41.45 -8.82
C ALA A 333 -2.10 41.73 -7.48
N LYS A 334 -3.16 40.98 -7.14
CA LYS A 334 -3.82 41.10 -5.83
C LYS A 334 -2.88 40.72 -4.66
N ASP A 335 -2.16 39.62 -4.80
CA ASP A 335 -1.21 39.18 -3.77
C ASP A 335 -0.10 40.21 -3.55
N ILE A 336 0.40 40.85 -4.62
CA ILE A 336 1.39 41.94 -4.53
C ILE A 336 0.79 43.21 -3.87
N ILE A 337 -0.47 43.53 -4.17
CA ILE A 337 -1.15 44.70 -3.56
C ILE A 337 -1.42 44.44 -2.07
N GLU A 338 -1.81 43.22 -1.71
CA GLU A 338 -2.06 42.81 -0.31
C GLU A 338 -0.76 42.83 0.51
N GLN A 339 0.34 42.30 -0.07
CA GLN A 339 1.67 42.38 0.53
C GLN A 339 2.14 43.83 0.70
N LYS A 340 1.94 44.73 -0.28
CA LYS A 340 2.24 46.15 -0.14
C LYS A 340 1.39 46.83 0.92
N LYS A 341 0.11 46.52 1.06
CA LYS A 341 -0.77 47.03 2.12
C LYS A 341 -0.27 46.61 3.51
N GLN A 342 0.13 45.34 3.71
CA GLN A 342 0.66 44.86 4.97
C GLN A 342 1.97 45.60 5.35
N VAL A 343 2.89 45.70 4.41
CA VAL A 343 4.16 46.46 4.65
C VAL A 343 3.93 47.91 4.96
N THR A 344 2.86 48.54 4.38
CA THR A 344 2.54 49.95 4.69
C THR A 344 1.87 50.08 6.05
N THR A 345 1.04 49.14 6.45
CA THR A 345 0.41 49.09 7.79
C THR A 345 1.42 48.86 8.88
N ASP A 346 2.40 47.96 8.67
CA ASP A 346 3.50 47.73 9.62
C ASP A 346 4.40 48.98 9.77
N LYS A 347 4.66 49.75 8.68
CA LYS A 347 5.42 51.00 8.75
C LYS A 347 4.67 52.09 9.48
N ILE A 348 3.35 52.19 9.40
CA ILE A 348 2.55 53.13 10.15
C ILE A 348 2.54 52.76 11.64
N HIS A 349 2.42 51.49 11.97
CA HIS A 349 2.43 51.01 13.36
C HIS A 349 3.79 51.22 14.05
N THR A 350 4.89 51.09 13.30
CA THR A 350 6.26 51.38 13.84
C THR A 350 6.55 52.87 13.96
N ALA A 351 5.91 53.73 13.18
CA ALA A 351 6.00 55.19 13.29
C ALA A 351 5.22 55.71 14.51
N ASP A 352 4.04 55.16 14.80
CA ASP A 352 3.15 55.56 15.90
C ASP A 352 3.71 55.13 17.28
N VAL A 353 4.47 54.03 17.36
CA VAL A 353 5.18 53.57 18.57
C VAL A 353 6.44 54.41 18.85
N GLY A 354 7.04 55.03 17.82
CA GLY A 354 8.19 55.92 17.95
C GLY A 354 7.87 57.31 18.54
N ASP A 355 6.63 57.78 18.35
CA ASP A 355 6.22 59.11 18.81
C ASP A 355 5.68 59.13 20.26
N GLN A 356 5.30 57.97 20.81
CA GLN A 356 4.85 57.87 22.21
C GLN A 356 6.00 57.75 23.24
N THR A 357 7.23 57.54 22.79
CA THR A 357 8.42 57.53 23.68
C THR A 357 9.13 58.88 23.77
N ALA A 358 8.67 59.91 23.05
CA ALA A 358 9.27 61.27 23.06
C ALA A 358 8.56 62.27 23.98
N VAL A 359 7.53 61.88 24.74
CA VAL A 359 6.81 62.79 25.66
C VAL A 359 6.83 62.21 27.08
N SER A 360 7.99 61.92 27.61
CA SER A 360 8.19 61.76 29.05
C SER A 360 9.64 62.14 29.43
N PHE A 361 9.92 63.40 29.45
CA PHE A 361 10.95 64.04 30.28
C PHE A 361 10.45 65.42 30.72
#